data_de5e3b6a2ea3ca4306cd0d66aae09aef
#
_entry.id   de5e3b6a2ea3ca4306cd0d66aae09aef
#
_cell.length_a   1.000
_cell.length_b   1.000
_cell.length_c   1.000
_cell.angle_alpha   90.00
_cell.angle_beta   90.00
_cell.angle_gamma   90.00
#
_symmetry.space_group_name_H-M   'P 1'
#
loop_
_entity.id
_entity.type
_entity.pdbx_description
1 polymer ?
#
loop_
_entity_poly.entity_id
_entity_poly.type
_entity_poly.pdbx_seq_one_letter_code
_entity_poly.pdbx_strand_id
1 'polypeptide(L)'
;MNENKKAKNKKLLVGGIFALIVAVVAIVAITLNVKNTEKGGKSFTLTITSERDSFDETINGESDEEFLGAYLRTLDGLEYSESDYGIYITGYNGMTEDMDNQYWWCIYVGDESATTGADEIPLTDGGSYSLVLTQGW
;
A
#
# COMPACT_ATOMS: atom_id res chain seq x y z
N MET A 1 -10.90 0.28 35.36
CA MET A 1 -9.60 0.92 34.98
C MET A 1 -8.60 -0.09 34.44
N ASN A 2 -8.40 -1.20 35.12
CA ASN A 2 -7.45 -2.23 34.69
C ASN A 2 -7.84 -2.91 33.36
N GLU A 3 -9.13 -3.09 33.11
CA GLU A 3 -9.62 -3.69 31.88
C GLU A 3 -9.38 -2.81 30.68
N ASN A 4 -9.61 -1.51 30.79
CA ASN A 4 -9.35 -0.55 29.72
C ASN A 4 -7.85 -0.44 29.43
N LYS A 5 -7.02 -0.51 30.45
CA LYS A 5 -5.57 -0.48 30.31
C LYS A 5 -5.05 -1.75 29.63
N LYS A 6 -5.61 -2.92 29.99
CA LYS A 6 -5.28 -4.20 29.34
C LYS A 6 -5.70 -4.21 27.87
N ALA A 7 -6.90 -3.73 27.55
CA ALA A 7 -7.39 -3.66 26.19
C ALA A 7 -6.53 -2.72 25.33
N LYS A 8 -6.13 -1.57 25.87
CA LYS A 8 -5.26 -0.62 25.19
C LYS A 8 -3.87 -1.19 24.93
N ASN A 9 -3.29 -1.85 25.93
CA ASN A 9 -1.97 -2.48 25.79
C ASN A 9 -2.02 -3.65 24.82
N LYS A 10 -3.10 -4.42 24.81
CA LYS A 10 -3.30 -5.53 23.88
C LYS A 10 -3.39 -5.06 22.44
N LYS A 11 -4.08 -3.96 22.18
CA LYS A 11 -4.15 -3.38 20.84
C LYS A 11 -2.80 -2.85 20.36
N LEU A 12 -2.05 -2.19 21.22
CA LEU A 12 -0.71 -1.71 20.92
C LEU A 12 0.26 -2.86 20.64
N LEU A 13 0.18 -3.93 21.45
CA LEU A 13 1.03 -5.10 21.28
C LEU A 13 0.75 -5.82 19.95
N VAL A 14 -0.52 -6.02 19.64
CA VAL A 14 -0.92 -6.65 18.38
C VAL A 14 -0.49 -5.80 17.18
N GLY A 15 -0.67 -4.49 17.24
CA GLY A 15 -0.24 -3.57 16.21
C GLY A 15 1.28 -3.57 16.02
N GLY A 16 2.04 -3.58 17.12
CA GLY A 16 3.50 -3.64 17.08
C GLY A 16 4.02 -4.95 16.50
N ILE A 17 3.47 -6.08 16.91
CA ILE A 17 3.84 -7.39 16.37
C ILE A 17 3.50 -7.48 14.88
N PHE A 18 2.33 -7.00 14.49
CA PHE A 18 1.91 -7.00 13.09
C PHE A 18 2.86 -6.15 12.24
N ALA A 19 3.23 -4.96 12.70
CA ALA A 19 4.17 -4.10 11.99
C ALA A 19 5.55 -4.75 11.84
N LEU A 20 6.04 -5.43 12.87
CA LEU A 20 7.31 -6.15 12.81
C LEU A 20 7.26 -7.30 11.81
N ILE A 21 6.19 -8.09 11.81
CA ILE A 21 6.01 -9.20 10.87
C ILE A 21 5.98 -8.68 9.44
N VAL A 22 5.23 -7.61 9.19
CA VAL A 22 5.14 -7.00 7.86
C VAL A 22 6.50 -6.48 7.40
N ALA A 23 7.26 -5.83 8.28
CA ALA A 23 8.59 -5.32 7.96
C ALA A 23 9.57 -6.45 7.62
N VAL A 24 9.56 -7.53 8.40
CA VAL A 24 10.42 -8.70 8.15
C VAL A 24 10.06 -9.37 6.84
N VAL A 25 8.78 -9.56 6.57
CA VAL A 25 8.31 -10.16 5.32
C VAL A 25 8.68 -9.29 4.12
N ALA A 26 8.54 -7.97 4.24
CA ALA A 26 8.94 -7.05 3.17
C ALA A 26 10.43 -7.14 2.87
N ILE A 27 11.28 -7.20 3.91
CA ILE A 27 12.73 -7.34 3.74
C ILE A 27 13.07 -8.66 3.06
N VAL A 28 12.46 -9.76 3.49
CA VAL A 28 12.67 -11.08 2.88
C VAL A 28 12.22 -11.07 1.42
N ALA A 29 11.06 -10.49 1.13
CA ALA A 29 10.56 -10.39 -0.23
C ALA A 29 11.50 -9.58 -1.13
N ILE A 30 12.02 -8.45 -0.65
CA ILE A 30 12.99 -7.64 -1.39
C ILE A 30 14.27 -8.44 -1.65
N THR A 31 14.77 -9.16 -0.65
CA THR A 31 16.01 -9.94 -0.76
C THR A 31 15.86 -11.11 -1.74
N LEU A 32 14.71 -11.78 -1.74
CA LEU A 32 14.48 -12.98 -2.57
C LEU A 32 14.07 -12.62 -4.00
N ASN A 33 13.42 -11.48 -4.22
CA ASN A 33 12.77 -11.13 -5.47
C ASN A 33 13.40 -9.94 -6.20
N VAL A 34 14.67 -9.69 -5.99
CA VAL A 34 15.36 -8.55 -6.62
C VAL A 34 15.24 -8.58 -8.15
N LYS A 35 14.96 -9.69 -8.75
CA LYS A 35 14.98 -9.84 -10.22
C LYS A 35 13.72 -10.43 -10.84
N ASN A 36 12.83 -11.02 -10.05
CA ASN A 36 11.73 -11.80 -10.62
C ASN A 36 10.42 -11.51 -9.90
N THR A 37 9.35 -11.42 -10.69
CA THR A 37 7.99 -11.43 -10.17
C THR A 37 7.62 -12.84 -9.72
N GLU A 38 6.77 -12.93 -8.71
CA GLU A 38 6.21 -14.20 -8.28
C GLU A 38 5.03 -14.59 -9.17
N LYS A 39 4.90 -15.89 -9.42
CA LYS A 39 3.77 -16.45 -10.14
C LYS A 39 2.82 -17.16 -9.16
N GLY A 40 1.54 -17.21 -9.53
CA GLY A 40 0.52 -17.81 -8.70
C GLY A 40 -0.09 -16.85 -7.70
N GLY A 41 -0.95 -17.37 -6.83
CA GLY A 41 -1.67 -16.56 -5.83
C GLY A 41 -0.75 -16.00 -4.76
N LYS A 42 -0.93 -14.73 -4.47
CA LYS A 42 -0.16 -14.01 -3.46
C LYS A 42 -1.11 -13.33 -2.50
N SER A 43 -0.74 -13.32 -1.23
CA SER A 43 -1.44 -12.56 -0.19
C SER A 43 -0.54 -11.41 0.26
N PHE A 44 -1.08 -10.22 0.33
CA PHE A 44 -0.33 -9.01 0.67
C PHE A 44 -1.23 -8.02 1.37
N THR A 45 -0.66 -6.96 1.90
CA THR A 45 -1.43 -5.86 2.50
C THR A 45 -1.29 -4.61 1.64
N LEU A 46 -2.39 -3.90 1.50
CA LEU A 46 -2.42 -2.58 0.87
C LEU A 46 -3.07 -1.61 1.85
N THR A 47 -2.31 -0.64 2.29
CA THR A 47 -2.80 0.42 3.18
C THR A 47 -3.04 1.68 2.37
N ILE A 48 -4.20 2.29 2.57
CA ILE A 48 -4.57 3.52 1.86
C ILE A 48 -4.83 4.58 2.91
N THR A 49 -4.08 5.66 2.88
CA THR A 49 -4.16 6.71 3.89
C THR A 49 -4.27 8.09 3.28
N SER A 50 -5.06 8.92 3.93
CA SER A 50 -5.13 10.36 3.65
C SER A 50 -5.26 11.11 4.98
N GLU A 51 -4.20 11.77 5.40
CA GLU A 51 -4.24 12.58 6.60
C GLU A 51 -5.21 13.76 6.44
N ARG A 52 -5.23 14.35 5.26
CA ARG A 52 -6.16 15.44 4.92
C ARG A 52 -7.62 15.06 5.17
N ASP A 53 -7.99 13.83 4.82
CA ASP A 53 -9.36 13.34 4.91
C ASP A 53 -9.61 12.47 6.14
N SER A 54 -8.63 12.36 7.02
CA SER A 54 -8.68 11.50 8.22
C SER A 54 -9.06 10.06 7.88
N PHE A 55 -8.46 9.53 6.82
CA PHE A 55 -8.76 8.21 6.28
C PHE A 55 -7.58 7.27 6.43
N ASP A 56 -7.86 6.05 6.89
CA ASP A 56 -6.87 4.99 7.03
C ASP A 56 -7.58 3.64 6.85
N GLU A 57 -7.22 2.92 5.82
CA GLU A 57 -7.78 1.60 5.53
C GLU A 57 -6.68 0.63 5.17
N THR A 58 -6.75 -0.59 5.70
CA THR A 58 -5.86 -1.68 5.32
C THR A 58 -6.66 -2.77 4.64
N ILE A 59 -6.27 -3.11 3.44
CA ILE A 59 -6.86 -4.17 2.63
C ILE A 59 -5.92 -5.37 2.65
N ASN A 60 -6.47 -6.54 3.00
CA ASN A 60 -5.76 -7.81 2.83
C ASN A 60 -6.03 -8.28 1.40
N GLY A 61 -5.09 -8.02 0.53
CA GLY A 61 -5.23 -8.31 -0.89
C GLY A 61 -4.81 -9.73 -1.23
N GLU A 62 -5.46 -10.27 -2.25
CA GLU A 62 -5.08 -11.54 -2.85
C GLU A 62 -5.13 -11.38 -4.37
N SER A 63 -4.08 -11.80 -5.06
CA SER A 63 -4.02 -11.70 -6.51
C SER A 63 -2.98 -12.65 -7.06
N ASP A 64 -3.21 -13.16 -8.26
CA ASP A 64 -2.21 -13.90 -9.03
C ASP A 64 -1.51 -13.01 -10.06
N GLU A 65 -1.80 -11.71 -10.09
CA GLU A 65 -1.14 -10.77 -10.98
C GLU A 65 0.34 -10.62 -10.63
N GLU A 66 1.16 -10.33 -11.64
CA GLU A 66 2.60 -10.16 -11.44
C GLU A 66 2.95 -8.78 -10.85
N PHE A 67 2.18 -7.76 -11.17
CA PHE A 67 2.49 -6.37 -10.81
C PHE A 67 1.35 -5.72 -10.05
N LEU A 68 1.71 -4.80 -9.17
CA LEU A 68 0.77 -4.05 -8.34
C LEU A 68 -0.26 -3.29 -9.17
N GLY A 69 0.14 -2.70 -10.28
CA GLY A 69 -0.76 -1.93 -11.14
C GLY A 69 -1.96 -2.73 -11.62
N ALA A 70 -1.74 -3.99 -12.00
CA ALA A 70 -2.83 -4.85 -12.43
C ALA A 70 -3.85 -5.10 -11.31
N TYR A 71 -3.37 -5.31 -10.10
CA TYR A 71 -4.25 -5.44 -8.94
C TYR A 71 -5.00 -4.14 -8.63
N LEU A 72 -4.30 -3.02 -8.67
CA LEU A 72 -4.90 -1.71 -8.36
C LEU A 72 -6.07 -1.39 -9.30
N ARG A 73 -5.98 -1.80 -10.56
CA ARG A 73 -7.07 -1.60 -11.53
C ARG A 73 -8.35 -2.33 -11.15
N THR A 74 -8.26 -3.34 -10.30
CA THR A 74 -9.43 -4.10 -9.83
C THR A 74 -10.10 -3.52 -8.60
N LEU A 75 -9.47 -2.53 -7.96
CA LEU A 75 -10.01 -1.95 -6.73
C LEU A 75 -11.22 -1.06 -7.00
N ASP A 76 -12.31 -1.35 -6.31
CA ASP A 76 -13.46 -0.46 -6.31
C ASP A 76 -13.08 0.87 -5.65
N GLY A 77 -13.48 1.96 -6.27
CA GLY A 77 -13.21 3.29 -5.74
C GLY A 77 -11.89 3.90 -6.15
N LEU A 78 -10.99 3.14 -6.77
CA LEU A 78 -9.74 3.71 -7.28
C LEU A 78 -10.02 4.53 -8.54
N GLU A 79 -9.53 5.75 -8.55
CA GLU A 79 -9.57 6.64 -9.71
C GLU A 79 -8.15 6.76 -10.27
N TYR A 80 -8.00 6.54 -11.57
CA TYR A 80 -6.69 6.58 -12.21
C TYR A 80 -6.82 6.93 -13.69
N SER A 81 -5.72 7.35 -14.27
CA SER A 81 -5.57 7.51 -15.72
C SER A 81 -4.47 6.60 -16.23
N GLU A 82 -4.55 6.22 -17.50
CA GLU A 82 -3.51 5.44 -18.15
C GLU A 82 -2.49 6.39 -18.80
N SER A 83 -1.21 6.00 -18.75
CA SER A 83 -0.14 6.73 -19.40
C SER A 83 0.86 5.76 -20.02
N ASP A 84 1.82 6.26 -20.78
CA ASP A 84 2.90 5.45 -21.34
C ASP A 84 3.78 4.81 -20.26
N TYR A 85 3.72 5.33 -19.04
CA TYR A 85 4.48 4.82 -17.87
C TYR A 85 3.62 3.97 -16.95
N GLY A 86 2.41 3.61 -17.37
CA GLY A 86 1.47 2.85 -16.55
C GLY A 86 0.36 3.72 -15.98
N ILE A 87 -0.28 3.21 -14.93
CA ILE A 87 -1.37 3.96 -14.30
C ILE A 87 -0.84 5.11 -13.47
N TYR A 88 -1.59 6.20 -13.48
CA TYR A 88 -1.41 7.35 -12.62
C TYR A 88 -2.61 7.48 -11.70
N ILE A 89 -2.42 7.35 -10.39
CA ILE A 89 -3.51 7.35 -9.42
C ILE A 89 -3.94 8.79 -9.14
N THR A 90 -5.23 9.07 -9.35
CA THR A 90 -5.79 10.40 -9.15
C THR A 90 -6.69 10.49 -7.92
N GLY A 91 -7.20 9.37 -7.43
CA GLY A 91 -8.07 9.38 -6.27
C GLY A 91 -8.43 8.00 -5.75
N TYR A 92 -9.02 7.99 -4.58
CA TYR A 92 -9.61 6.80 -3.97
C TYR A 92 -10.83 7.22 -3.15
N ASN A 93 -11.98 6.61 -3.44
CA ASN A 93 -13.25 6.89 -2.76
C ASN A 93 -13.58 8.38 -2.69
N GLY A 94 -13.31 9.11 -3.77
CA GLY A 94 -13.58 10.55 -3.84
C GLY A 94 -12.50 11.44 -3.22
N MET A 95 -11.48 10.84 -2.60
CA MET A 95 -10.31 11.59 -2.11
C MET A 95 -9.35 11.79 -3.26
N THR A 96 -9.51 12.90 -3.95
CA THR A 96 -8.75 13.18 -5.17
C THR A 96 -7.51 14.01 -4.90
N GLU A 97 -6.55 13.91 -5.82
CA GLU A 97 -5.41 14.80 -5.83
C GLU A 97 -5.86 16.26 -5.92
N ASP A 98 -5.03 17.15 -5.44
CA ASP A 98 -5.26 18.60 -5.50
C ASP A 98 -3.93 19.26 -5.82
N MET A 99 -3.66 19.45 -7.08
CA MET A 99 -2.36 19.95 -7.54
C MET A 99 -2.12 21.40 -7.12
N ASP A 100 -3.17 22.20 -6.97
CA ASP A 100 -3.05 23.58 -6.52
C ASP A 100 -2.51 23.68 -5.10
N ASN A 101 -2.85 22.69 -4.25
CA ASN A 101 -2.37 22.59 -2.88
C ASN A 101 -1.28 21.52 -2.72
N GLN A 102 -0.75 21.00 -3.83
CA GLN A 102 0.33 20.02 -3.88
C GLN A 102 -0.02 18.69 -3.22
N TYR A 103 -1.27 18.23 -3.33
CA TYR A 103 -1.67 16.90 -2.90
C TYR A 103 -1.64 15.92 -4.06
N TRP A 104 -0.95 14.80 -3.83
CA TRP A 104 -0.79 13.74 -4.84
C TRP A 104 -0.72 12.38 -4.16
N TRP A 105 -1.08 11.33 -4.89
CA TRP A 105 -1.04 9.98 -4.37
C TRP A 105 0.33 9.37 -4.58
N CYS A 106 1.01 9.05 -3.48
CA CYS A 106 2.32 8.42 -3.50
C CYS A 106 2.20 6.93 -3.19
N ILE A 107 2.96 6.11 -3.92
CA ILE A 107 3.00 4.67 -3.71
C ILE A 107 4.21 4.33 -2.87
N TYR A 108 4.01 3.51 -1.84
CA TYR A 108 5.09 2.99 -1.01
C TYR A 108 5.17 1.48 -1.16
N VAL A 109 6.37 0.95 -1.18
CA VAL A 109 6.68 -0.47 -1.09
C VAL A 109 7.39 -0.68 0.24
N GLY A 110 6.72 -1.32 1.19
CA GLY A 110 7.20 -1.31 2.57
C GLY A 110 7.23 0.13 3.10
N ASP A 111 8.38 0.54 3.59
CA ASP A 111 8.57 1.87 4.16
C ASP A 111 9.17 2.89 3.18
N GLU A 112 9.40 2.49 1.95
CA GLU A 112 10.07 3.34 0.96
C GLU A 112 9.10 3.78 -0.13
N SER A 113 9.19 5.05 -0.54
CA SER A 113 8.44 5.53 -1.69
C SER A 113 8.93 4.83 -2.96
N ALA A 114 8.00 4.46 -3.82
CA ALA A 114 8.33 3.79 -5.06
C ALA A 114 9.07 4.73 -6.00
N THR A 115 10.08 4.19 -6.68
CA THR A 115 10.84 4.92 -7.70
C THR A 115 10.30 4.69 -9.10
N THR A 116 9.35 3.77 -9.23
CA THR A 116 8.71 3.41 -10.51
C THR A 116 7.19 3.47 -10.36
N GLY A 117 6.49 3.44 -11.49
CA GLY A 117 5.04 3.34 -11.48
C GLY A 117 4.55 1.97 -11.01
N ALA A 118 3.27 1.90 -10.67
CA ALA A 118 2.67 0.68 -10.13
C ALA A 118 2.78 -0.52 -11.09
N ASP A 119 2.78 -0.27 -12.38
CA ASP A 119 2.89 -1.34 -13.39
C ASP A 119 4.26 -2.02 -13.42
N GLU A 120 5.25 -1.44 -12.76
CA GLU A 120 6.60 -2.00 -12.65
C GLU A 120 6.92 -2.48 -11.22
N ILE A 121 5.98 -2.38 -10.29
CA ILE A 121 6.16 -2.85 -8.92
C ILE A 121 5.69 -4.28 -8.82
N PRO A 122 6.59 -5.24 -8.56
CA PRO A 122 6.19 -6.64 -8.43
C PRO A 122 5.28 -6.86 -7.22
N LEU A 123 4.25 -7.68 -7.41
CA LEU A 123 3.49 -8.23 -6.29
C LEU A 123 4.23 -9.43 -5.72
N THR A 124 4.44 -9.42 -4.41
CA THR A 124 5.10 -10.53 -3.72
C THR A 124 4.21 -11.07 -2.62
N ASP A 125 4.27 -12.37 -2.40
CA ASP A 125 3.54 -13.00 -1.31
C ASP A 125 4.07 -12.49 0.02
N GLY A 126 3.18 -12.01 0.88
CA GLY A 126 3.56 -11.35 2.13
C GLY A 126 4.01 -9.90 1.98
N GLY A 127 3.91 -9.35 0.79
CA GLY A 127 4.31 -7.97 0.53
C GLY A 127 3.44 -6.93 1.25
N SER A 128 3.97 -5.72 1.37
CA SER A 128 3.28 -4.60 1.98
C SER A 128 3.40 -3.38 1.08
N TYR A 129 2.26 -2.80 0.73
CA TYR A 129 2.15 -1.66 -0.17
C TYR A 129 1.28 -0.60 0.44
N SER A 130 1.51 0.65 0.08
CA SER A 130 0.67 1.76 0.57
C SER A 130 0.41 2.77 -0.53
N LEU A 131 -0.79 3.33 -0.51
CA LEU A 131 -1.16 4.52 -1.25
C LEU A 131 -1.37 5.63 -0.23
N VAL A 132 -0.61 6.70 -0.34
CA VAL A 132 -0.63 7.78 0.65
C VAL A 132 -0.87 9.10 -0.06
N LEU A 133 -1.96 9.77 0.28
CA LEU A 133 -2.19 11.13 -0.22
C LEU A 133 -1.20 12.05 0.49
N THR A 134 -0.24 12.54 -0.27
CA THR A 134 0.94 13.24 0.23
C THR A 134 0.86 14.71 -0.18
N GLN A 135 1.30 15.60 0.69
CA GLN A 135 1.39 17.02 0.38
C GLN A 135 2.84 17.42 0.17
N GLY A 136 3.08 18.14 -0.93
CA GLY A 136 4.39 18.69 -1.25
C GLY A 136 5.20 17.85 -2.24
N TRP A 137 6.12 18.51 -2.94
CA TRP A 137 7.09 17.89 -3.85
C TRP A 137 8.37 18.70 -3.95
#